data_2b68d0ed83eb6bc47dfeb08f2eb6e328
#
_entry.id   2b68d0ed83eb6bc47dfeb08f2eb6e328
#
_cell.length_a   1.000
_cell.length_b   1.000
_cell.length_c   1.000
_cell.angle_alpha   90.00
_cell.angle_beta   90.00
_cell.angle_gamma   90.00
#
_symmetry.space_group_name_H-M   'P 1'
#
loop_
_entity.id
_entity.type
_entity.pdbx_description
1 polymer ?
#
loop_
_entity_poly.entity_id
_entity_poly.type
_entity_poly.pdbx_seq_one_letter_code
_entity_poly.pdbx_strand_id
1 'polypeptide(L)'
;MKKSLVTLLAISMSAVMLAGCGASKDTAATTDSKADTAATTDTAAADDAAQDTAAAAASEFLADGVLTVGTNAEFPPFEYVGDDGQPDGFDMALIKAIGDKIGVEVKIENMEFGSLVSSIGNKIDVAIAGMTVTDERKEVVDFSDAYYDAVQFVIVPADSSIATADDLVGKTIGVQLGTTGDFLAQDIEGSTVSSYNKAVDAVNDLLNGRSDLVIVDKNPALVFAGMYPDDVVALDGAQFGFDVENYAIAMPKGDAELANAINNAIKELKADGTFDKLVAEYIEGSN
;
A
#
# COMPACT_ATOMS: atom_id res chain seq x y z
N MET A 1 12.34 -12.90 -50.94
CA MET A 1 11.19 -12.96 -51.86
C MET A 1 10.05 -13.65 -51.15
N LYS A 2 8.98 -12.91 -50.97
CA LYS A 2 7.54 -13.11 -50.79
C LYS A 2 7.06 -12.16 -49.67
N LYS A 3 6.50 -11.24 -50.05
CA LYS A 3 5.49 -10.19 -50.14
C LYS A 3 4.22 -10.52 -49.38
N SER A 4 3.84 -9.57 -48.53
CA SER A 4 2.51 -8.97 -48.31
C SER A 4 1.34 -9.84 -47.89
N LEU A 5 0.66 -9.42 -46.82
CA LEU A 5 -0.71 -8.90 -46.98
C LEU A 5 -1.12 -8.08 -45.75
N VAL A 6 -1.37 -6.78 -46.00
CA VAL A 6 -2.07 -5.83 -45.14
C VAL A 6 -3.56 -6.06 -45.37
N THR A 7 -4.34 -6.23 -44.30
CA THR A 7 -5.80 -6.15 -44.39
C THR A 7 -6.29 -5.09 -43.41
N LEU A 8 -6.61 -3.92 -43.96
CA LEU A 8 -7.44 -2.90 -43.32
C LEU A 8 -8.87 -3.42 -43.23
N LEU A 9 -9.48 -3.32 -42.07
CA LEU A 9 -10.94 -3.39 -41.94
C LEU A 9 -11.41 -2.12 -41.20
N ALA A 10 -11.98 -1.22 -41.99
CA ALA A 10 -12.75 -0.05 -41.53
C ALA A 10 -14.22 -0.49 -41.40
N ILE A 11 -14.86 -0.27 -40.26
CA ILE A 11 -16.32 -0.32 -40.15
C ILE A 11 -16.81 0.89 -39.34
N SER A 12 -17.46 1.70 -40.10
CA SER A 12 -18.45 2.76 -40.02
C SER A 12 -19.21 2.99 -38.71
N MET A 13 -19.28 4.28 -38.40
CA MET A 13 -20.25 4.97 -37.52
C MET A 13 -21.70 4.69 -37.92
N SER A 14 -22.57 4.59 -36.91
CA SER A 14 -23.99 4.91 -37.05
C SER A 14 -24.44 5.68 -35.83
N ALA A 15 -24.72 6.95 -36.06
CA ALA A 15 -25.41 7.90 -35.19
C ALA A 15 -26.93 7.66 -35.29
N VAL A 16 -27.61 7.58 -34.13
CA VAL A 16 -29.06 7.74 -34.08
C VAL A 16 -29.38 8.84 -33.09
N MET A 17 -29.82 9.96 -33.63
CA MET A 17 -30.51 11.03 -32.90
C MET A 17 -32.00 10.69 -32.85
N LEU A 18 -32.62 10.86 -31.69
CA LEU A 18 -34.05 11.16 -31.61
C LEU A 18 -34.30 12.29 -30.61
N ALA A 19 -34.77 13.38 -31.17
CA ALA A 19 -35.30 14.54 -30.47
C ALA A 19 -36.76 14.28 -30.07
N GLY A 20 -37.17 14.81 -28.93
CA GLY A 20 -38.55 14.83 -28.47
C GLY A 20 -38.78 16.04 -27.57
N CYS A 21 -39.29 17.13 -28.17
CA CYS A 21 -39.78 18.31 -27.50
C CYS A 21 -41.10 18.08 -26.77
N GLY A 22 -41.29 18.81 -25.67
CA GLY A 22 -42.61 18.98 -25.05
C GLY A 22 -42.58 20.13 -24.01
N ALA A 23 -42.90 21.34 -24.45
CA ALA A 23 -43.09 22.53 -23.62
C ALA A 23 -44.56 22.73 -23.28
N SER A 24 -44.86 23.32 -22.12
CA SER A 24 -45.92 24.33 -21.83
C SER A 24 -45.99 24.55 -20.32
N LYS A 25 -45.68 25.71 -19.83
CA LYS A 25 -46.34 27.02 -19.69
C LYS A 25 -47.22 27.16 -18.43
N ASP A 26 -46.74 28.09 -17.61
CA ASP A 26 -47.36 29.21 -16.93
C ASP A 26 -48.62 28.99 -16.04
N THR A 27 -48.56 29.43 -14.80
CA THR A 27 -49.23 30.71 -14.42
C THR A 27 -48.95 31.09 -12.97
N ALA A 28 -48.57 32.34 -12.76
CA ALA A 28 -48.45 33.04 -11.49
C ALA A 28 -49.81 33.45 -10.91
N ALA A 29 -49.87 33.60 -9.57
CA ALA A 29 -50.60 34.70 -8.94
C ALA A 29 -50.32 34.79 -7.43
N THR A 30 -49.81 35.92 -7.06
CA THR A 30 -49.79 36.69 -5.83
C THR A 30 -51.09 36.73 -5.00
N THR A 31 -50.95 36.84 -3.65
CA THR A 31 -51.44 37.91 -2.75
C THR A 31 -51.20 37.48 -1.30
N ASP A 32 -50.36 38.18 -0.60
CA ASP A 32 -50.49 39.29 0.35
C ASP A 32 -51.55 39.10 1.47
N SER A 33 -51.16 39.12 2.74
CA SER A 33 -51.56 40.06 3.80
C SER A 33 -51.40 39.50 5.24
N LYS A 34 -50.49 40.12 5.98
CA LYS A 34 -50.65 40.83 7.26
C LYS A 34 -50.93 40.06 8.56
N ALA A 35 -49.90 40.16 9.41
CA ALA A 35 -49.82 40.54 10.82
C ALA A 35 -51.00 40.23 11.80
N ASP A 36 -50.70 39.64 12.95
CA ASP A 36 -50.62 40.35 14.23
C ASP A 36 -50.18 39.44 15.41
N THR A 37 -49.24 39.94 16.14
CA THR A 37 -49.01 40.12 17.57
C THR A 37 -49.31 39.01 18.61
N ALA A 38 -48.23 38.72 19.34
CA ALA A 38 -48.01 38.64 20.79
C ALA A 38 -48.35 37.36 21.57
N ALA A 39 -47.41 36.87 22.23
CA ALA A 39 -47.07 36.83 23.65
C ALA A 39 -46.39 35.52 24.08
N THR A 40 -45.18 35.69 24.52
CA THR A 40 -44.46 35.00 25.62
C THR A 40 -45.11 33.81 26.30
N THR A 41 -44.39 32.67 26.30
CA THR A 41 -44.02 31.97 27.54
C THR A 41 -42.75 31.13 27.33
N ASP A 42 -41.86 31.38 28.23
CA ASP A 42 -40.60 30.70 28.48
C ASP A 42 -40.87 29.23 28.87
N THR A 43 -40.25 28.28 28.17
CA THR A 43 -40.06 26.94 28.73
C THR A 43 -38.78 26.38 28.09
N ALA A 44 -37.75 26.25 28.92
CA ALA A 44 -36.51 25.54 28.60
C ALA A 44 -36.83 24.11 28.11
N ALA A 45 -36.53 23.86 26.85
CA ALA A 45 -36.43 22.50 26.32
C ALA A 45 -34.97 22.18 26.14
N ALA A 46 -34.53 21.15 26.84
CA ALA A 46 -33.25 20.51 26.72
C ALA A 46 -32.99 20.13 25.26
N ASP A 47 -31.87 20.57 24.77
CA ASP A 47 -31.31 20.18 23.48
C ASP A 47 -30.88 18.69 23.60
N ASP A 48 -31.78 17.80 23.20
CA ASP A 48 -31.49 16.38 22.99
C ASP A 48 -30.79 16.29 21.63
N ALA A 49 -29.47 16.47 21.66
CA ALA A 49 -28.62 16.10 20.51
C ALA A 49 -28.73 14.59 20.34
N ALA A 50 -29.71 14.18 19.54
CA ALA A 50 -29.73 12.83 18.97
C ALA A 50 -28.42 12.65 18.19
N GLN A 51 -27.44 12.07 18.85
CA GLN A 51 -26.32 11.44 18.17
C GLN A 51 -26.95 10.37 17.28
N ASP A 52 -26.98 10.67 15.99
CA ASP A 52 -27.21 9.69 14.94
C ASP A 52 -25.99 8.74 14.95
N THR A 53 -25.98 7.81 15.89
CA THR A 53 -25.15 6.63 15.82
C THR A 53 -25.76 5.74 14.76
N ALA A 54 -25.49 6.05 13.48
CA ALA A 54 -25.56 5.04 12.46
C ALA A 54 -24.68 3.90 13.00
N ALA A 55 -25.30 2.80 13.41
CA ALA A 55 -24.58 1.58 13.74
C ALA A 55 -23.76 1.25 12.48
N ALA A 56 -22.43 1.43 12.55
CA ALA A 56 -21.54 0.99 11.49
C ALA A 56 -21.86 -0.48 11.24
N ALA A 57 -22.10 -0.84 9.99
CA ALA A 57 -22.34 -2.23 9.65
C ALA A 57 -21.08 -3.01 10.04
N ALA A 58 -21.25 -4.14 10.74
CA ALA A 58 -20.10 -4.96 11.14
C ALA A 58 -19.31 -5.37 9.90
N SER A 59 -17.99 -5.25 9.95
CA SER A 59 -17.13 -5.65 8.84
C SER A 59 -17.36 -7.12 8.51
N GLU A 60 -17.65 -7.41 7.25
CA GLU A 60 -17.83 -8.79 6.79
C GLU A 60 -16.54 -9.61 6.94
N PHE A 61 -15.37 -8.94 6.88
CA PHE A 61 -14.04 -9.55 7.00
C PHE A 61 -13.67 -9.93 8.44
N LEU A 62 -14.46 -9.54 9.43
CA LEU A 62 -14.29 -9.95 10.84
C LEU A 62 -15.41 -10.89 11.31
N ALA A 63 -16.44 -11.12 10.47
CA ALA A 63 -17.67 -11.78 10.89
C ALA A 63 -17.50 -13.29 11.19
N ASP A 64 -16.55 -13.96 10.58
CA ASP A 64 -16.27 -15.38 10.80
C ASP A 64 -15.21 -15.63 11.89
N GLY A 65 -14.62 -14.54 12.45
CA GLY A 65 -13.58 -14.61 13.48
C GLY A 65 -12.19 -14.98 12.95
N VAL A 66 -11.97 -14.90 11.62
CA VAL A 66 -10.69 -15.15 10.96
C VAL A 66 -10.31 -13.93 10.13
N LEU A 67 -9.07 -13.47 10.25
CA LEU A 67 -8.48 -12.46 9.38
C LEU A 67 -7.47 -13.13 8.45
N THR A 68 -7.82 -13.26 7.18
CA THR A 68 -6.92 -13.81 6.16
C THR A 68 -5.99 -12.71 5.64
N VAL A 69 -4.69 -12.89 5.88
CA VAL A 69 -3.65 -11.87 5.67
C VAL A 69 -2.72 -12.28 4.54
N GLY A 70 -2.62 -11.45 3.51
CA GLY A 70 -1.63 -11.61 2.45
C GLY A 70 -0.29 -10.98 2.84
N THR A 71 0.79 -11.67 2.51
CA THR A 71 2.15 -11.18 2.65
C THR A 71 3.04 -11.69 1.51
N ASN A 72 4.26 -11.13 1.37
CA ASN A 72 5.30 -11.66 0.49
C ASN A 72 6.56 -11.94 1.30
N ALA A 73 6.67 -13.15 1.85
CA ALA A 73 7.71 -13.56 2.79
C ALA A 73 9.12 -13.69 2.15
N GLU A 74 9.57 -12.62 1.48
CA GLU A 74 10.84 -12.49 0.76
C GLU A 74 11.55 -11.16 1.07
N PHE A 75 11.11 -10.47 2.16
CA PHE A 75 11.50 -9.09 2.46
C PHE A 75 11.97 -8.92 3.92
N PRO A 76 13.11 -9.55 4.30
CA PRO A 76 13.61 -9.46 5.67
C PRO A 76 14.01 -8.01 6.03
N PRO A 77 13.82 -7.58 7.28
CA PRO A 77 13.33 -8.35 8.44
C PRO A 77 11.81 -8.24 8.66
N PHE A 78 11.05 -7.66 7.71
CA PHE A 78 9.61 -7.45 7.85
C PHE A 78 8.83 -8.75 7.68
N GLU A 79 9.08 -9.47 6.58
CA GLU A 79 8.50 -10.77 6.31
C GLU A 79 9.51 -11.66 5.53
N TYR A 80 9.70 -12.84 6.04
CA TYR A 80 10.59 -13.86 5.46
C TYR A 80 10.10 -15.25 5.83
N VAL A 81 10.63 -16.26 5.17
CA VAL A 81 10.35 -17.66 5.52
C VAL A 81 11.25 -18.05 6.69
N GLY A 82 10.66 -18.34 7.84
CA GLY A 82 11.37 -18.78 9.03
C GLY A 82 11.93 -20.21 8.91
N ASP A 83 12.67 -20.65 9.94
CA ASP A 83 13.31 -21.97 9.97
C ASP A 83 12.30 -23.13 9.94
N ASP A 84 11.07 -22.88 10.37
CA ASP A 84 9.96 -23.85 10.35
C ASP A 84 9.22 -23.88 9.00
N GLY A 85 9.65 -23.06 8.04
CA GLY A 85 9.06 -22.92 6.71
C GLY A 85 7.77 -22.08 6.70
N GLN A 86 7.43 -21.39 7.79
CA GLN A 86 6.29 -20.47 7.83
C GLN A 86 6.74 -19.01 7.70
N PRO A 87 5.86 -18.11 7.26
CA PRO A 87 6.14 -16.69 7.27
C PRO A 87 6.37 -16.17 8.70
N ASP A 88 7.50 -15.47 8.89
CA ASP A 88 7.95 -14.84 10.11
C ASP A 88 8.45 -13.42 9.84
N GLY A 89 8.79 -12.65 10.86
CA GLY A 89 9.28 -11.28 10.76
C GLY A 89 8.39 -10.26 11.47
N PHE A 90 8.80 -9.00 11.39
CA PHE A 90 8.11 -7.89 12.08
C PHE A 90 6.64 -7.79 11.70
N ASP A 91 6.33 -7.80 10.40
CA ASP A 91 4.97 -7.67 9.89
C ASP A 91 4.09 -8.85 10.33
N MET A 92 4.67 -10.06 10.36
CA MET A 92 3.96 -11.26 10.80
C MET A 92 3.68 -11.23 12.30
N ALA A 93 4.61 -10.74 13.10
CA ALA A 93 4.43 -10.59 14.54
C ALA A 93 3.43 -9.47 14.85
N LEU A 94 3.49 -8.35 14.12
CA LEU A 94 2.57 -7.22 14.27
C LEU A 94 1.13 -7.62 13.95
N ILE A 95 0.89 -8.28 12.82
CA ILE A 95 -0.48 -8.63 12.43
C ILE A 95 -1.10 -9.70 13.35
N LYS A 96 -0.30 -10.63 13.86
CA LYS A 96 -0.74 -11.60 14.90
C LYS A 96 -1.15 -10.87 16.18
N ALA A 97 -0.33 -9.91 16.64
CA ALA A 97 -0.65 -9.09 17.82
C ALA A 97 -1.91 -8.22 17.60
N ILE A 98 -2.12 -7.72 16.39
CA ILE A 98 -3.35 -7.02 16.00
C ILE A 98 -4.55 -7.98 16.08
N GLY A 99 -4.44 -9.19 15.51
CA GLY A 99 -5.49 -10.21 15.58
C GLY A 99 -5.88 -10.55 17.03
N ASP A 100 -4.90 -10.71 17.92
CA ASP A 100 -5.14 -10.92 19.35
C ASP A 100 -5.91 -9.77 19.99
N LYS A 101 -5.60 -8.51 19.64
CA LYS A 101 -6.29 -7.31 20.15
C LYS A 101 -7.73 -7.22 19.67
N ILE A 102 -8.01 -7.54 18.42
CA ILE A 102 -9.37 -7.48 17.87
C ILE A 102 -10.17 -8.78 18.09
N GLY A 103 -9.51 -9.84 18.58
CA GLY A 103 -10.15 -11.10 18.95
C GLY A 103 -10.46 -12.02 17.78
N VAL A 104 -9.62 -12.02 16.72
CA VAL A 104 -9.74 -12.90 15.55
C VAL A 104 -8.51 -13.79 15.39
N GLU A 105 -8.68 -14.95 14.75
CA GLU A 105 -7.58 -15.80 14.32
C GLU A 105 -6.92 -15.18 13.07
N VAL A 106 -5.59 -15.11 13.03
CA VAL A 106 -4.85 -14.63 11.86
C VAL A 106 -4.37 -15.82 11.03
N LYS A 107 -4.79 -15.85 9.75
CA LYS A 107 -4.35 -16.83 8.77
C LYS A 107 -3.50 -16.15 7.70
N ILE A 108 -2.23 -16.56 7.56
CA ILE A 108 -1.28 -15.93 6.64
C ILE A 108 -1.24 -16.70 5.31
N GLU A 109 -1.38 -15.96 4.20
CA GLU A 109 -1.25 -16.44 2.83
C GLU A 109 -0.04 -15.77 2.18
N ASN A 110 1.01 -16.56 1.90
CA ASN A 110 2.21 -16.07 1.21
C ASN A 110 1.99 -16.06 -0.30
N MET A 111 2.22 -14.92 -0.95
CA MET A 111 2.03 -14.75 -2.40
C MET A 111 2.98 -13.68 -2.97
N GLU A 112 3.03 -13.57 -4.30
CA GLU A 112 3.82 -12.55 -4.98
C GLU A 112 3.36 -11.14 -4.61
N PHE A 113 4.29 -10.21 -4.33
CA PHE A 113 4.00 -8.84 -3.89
C PHE A 113 3.04 -8.11 -4.84
N GLY A 114 3.31 -8.16 -6.15
CA GLY A 114 2.47 -7.52 -7.16
C GLY A 114 1.02 -8.06 -7.26
N SER A 115 0.73 -9.19 -6.59
CA SER A 115 -0.61 -9.78 -6.55
C SER A 115 -1.41 -9.39 -5.30
N LEU A 116 -0.77 -8.80 -4.27
CA LEU A 116 -1.38 -8.53 -2.97
C LEU A 116 -2.59 -7.61 -3.10
N VAL A 117 -2.39 -6.40 -3.66
CA VAL A 117 -3.46 -5.39 -3.77
C VAL A 117 -4.68 -5.93 -4.51
N SER A 118 -4.48 -6.65 -5.61
CA SER A 118 -5.57 -7.23 -6.40
C SER A 118 -6.27 -8.43 -5.75
N SER A 119 -5.67 -9.00 -4.71
CA SER A 119 -6.21 -10.14 -3.96
C SER A 119 -7.07 -9.71 -2.76
N ILE A 120 -6.95 -8.45 -2.31
CA ILE A 120 -7.73 -7.89 -1.18
C ILE A 120 -9.23 -7.92 -1.52
N GLY A 121 -10.04 -8.37 -0.56
CA GLY A 121 -11.48 -8.53 -0.71
C GLY A 121 -11.93 -9.75 -1.53
N ASN A 122 -10.98 -10.59 -2.01
CA ASN A 122 -11.29 -11.80 -2.76
C ASN A 122 -10.63 -13.05 -2.16
N LYS A 123 -9.30 -13.04 -2.00
CA LYS A 123 -8.52 -14.17 -1.47
C LYS A 123 -7.98 -13.89 -0.08
N ILE A 124 -7.76 -12.63 0.23
CA ILE A 124 -7.26 -12.12 1.49
C ILE A 124 -8.12 -10.95 1.93
N ASP A 125 -8.22 -10.76 3.22
CA ASP A 125 -8.97 -9.65 3.81
C ASP A 125 -8.10 -8.39 3.87
N VAL A 126 -6.83 -8.54 4.24
CA VAL A 126 -5.85 -7.46 4.32
C VAL A 126 -4.48 -7.92 3.79
N ALA A 127 -3.61 -6.97 3.46
CA ALA A 127 -2.22 -7.24 3.14
C ALA A 127 -1.28 -6.43 4.05
N ILE A 128 -0.28 -7.11 4.61
CA ILE A 128 0.84 -6.50 5.34
C ILE A 128 2.14 -7.11 4.77
N ALA A 129 2.98 -6.27 4.17
CA ALA A 129 4.12 -6.72 3.39
C ALA A 129 5.13 -5.58 3.13
N GLY A 130 5.51 -4.80 4.14
CA GLY A 130 6.31 -3.59 3.94
C GLY A 130 5.69 -2.68 2.88
N MET A 131 4.36 -2.61 2.82
CA MET A 131 3.68 -1.96 1.70
C MET A 131 3.58 -0.45 1.89
N THR A 132 4.25 0.30 1.02
CA THR A 132 4.19 1.76 0.98
C THR A 132 2.81 2.24 0.58
N VAL A 133 2.32 3.24 1.30
CA VAL A 133 1.11 3.99 0.97
C VAL A 133 1.39 4.89 -0.22
N THR A 134 0.75 4.63 -1.38
CA THR A 134 0.83 5.49 -2.57
C THR A 134 -0.55 5.94 -3.00
N ASP A 135 -0.61 7.06 -3.74
CA ASP A 135 -1.89 7.57 -4.23
C ASP A 135 -2.53 6.61 -5.24
N GLU A 136 -1.72 5.92 -6.05
CA GLU A 136 -2.21 4.90 -6.98
C GLU A 136 -2.86 3.73 -6.24
N ARG A 137 -2.22 3.21 -5.19
CA ARG A 137 -2.78 2.12 -4.38
C ARG A 137 -4.05 2.56 -3.65
N LYS A 138 -4.10 3.82 -3.18
CA LYS A 138 -5.30 4.41 -2.54
C LYS A 138 -6.50 4.51 -3.48
N GLU A 139 -6.33 4.45 -4.78
CA GLU A 139 -7.48 4.42 -5.70
C GLU A 139 -8.32 3.14 -5.54
N VAL A 140 -7.69 2.03 -5.18
CA VAL A 140 -8.31 0.69 -5.18
C VAL A 140 -8.41 0.03 -3.80
N VAL A 141 -7.58 0.44 -2.82
CA VAL A 141 -7.62 -0.05 -1.44
C VAL A 141 -7.60 1.10 -0.46
N ASP A 142 -8.00 0.85 0.79
CA ASP A 142 -7.73 1.74 1.93
C ASP A 142 -6.53 1.23 2.73
N PHE A 143 -5.97 2.08 3.57
CA PHE A 143 -4.81 1.79 4.39
C PHE A 143 -5.08 2.10 5.86
N SER A 144 -4.43 1.36 6.74
CA SER A 144 -4.34 1.70 8.16
C SER A 144 -3.54 2.98 8.39
N ASP A 145 -3.49 3.44 9.63
CA ASP A 145 -2.43 4.35 10.09
C ASP A 145 -1.06 3.72 9.81
N ALA A 146 -0.09 4.55 9.46
CA ALA A 146 1.27 4.09 9.19
C ALA A 146 1.89 3.43 10.44
N TYR A 147 2.56 2.30 10.23
CA TYR A 147 3.25 1.62 11.31
C TYR A 147 4.78 1.77 11.24
N TYR A 148 5.35 2.08 10.07
CA TYR A 148 6.79 2.20 9.87
C TYR A 148 7.12 3.29 8.84
N ASP A 149 8.22 4.03 9.10
CA ASP A 149 8.79 4.99 8.14
C ASP A 149 9.94 4.31 7.39
N ALA A 150 9.84 4.27 6.07
CA ALA A 150 10.78 3.61 5.18
C ALA A 150 11.46 4.61 4.24
N VAL A 151 12.54 4.18 3.63
CA VAL A 151 13.24 4.92 2.58
C VAL A 151 13.88 3.92 1.63
N GLN A 152 13.85 4.20 0.33
CA GLN A 152 14.55 3.39 -0.66
C GLN A 152 16.07 3.56 -0.50
N PHE A 153 16.83 2.47 -0.64
CA PHE A 153 18.30 2.41 -0.68
C PHE A 153 18.77 1.92 -2.05
N VAL A 154 20.03 2.16 -2.32
CA VAL A 154 20.68 1.70 -3.53
C VAL A 154 21.78 0.69 -3.16
N ILE A 155 21.66 -0.56 -3.62
CA ILE A 155 22.73 -1.56 -3.49
C ILE A 155 23.58 -1.50 -4.74
N VAL A 156 24.89 -1.35 -4.56
CA VAL A 156 25.87 -1.31 -5.66
C VAL A 156 27.02 -2.28 -5.40
N PRO A 157 27.79 -2.70 -6.43
CA PRO A 157 29.04 -3.42 -6.22
C PRO A 157 30.01 -2.64 -5.30
N ALA A 158 30.78 -3.33 -4.48
CA ALA A 158 31.66 -2.71 -3.49
C ALA A 158 32.72 -1.76 -4.11
N ASP A 159 33.10 -1.98 -5.37
CA ASP A 159 34.03 -1.16 -6.14
C ASP A 159 33.33 -0.12 -7.05
N SER A 160 32.02 0.05 -6.93
CA SER A 160 31.23 0.98 -7.72
C SER A 160 31.58 2.43 -7.43
N SER A 161 31.51 3.28 -8.46
CA SER A 161 31.65 4.73 -8.34
C SER A 161 30.31 5.46 -8.23
N ILE A 162 29.17 4.74 -8.18
CA ILE A 162 27.83 5.33 -8.05
C ILE A 162 27.69 5.96 -6.65
N ALA A 163 27.37 7.27 -6.60
CA ALA A 163 27.26 8.02 -5.36
C ALA A 163 26.18 9.11 -5.38
N THR A 164 25.67 9.49 -6.54
CA THR A 164 24.70 10.59 -6.71
C THR A 164 23.56 10.18 -7.66
N ALA A 165 22.47 10.95 -7.66
CA ALA A 165 21.34 10.73 -8.57
C ALA A 165 21.74 10.74 -10.05
N ASP A 166 22.69 11.60 -10.45
CA ASP A 166 23.19 11.68 -11.83
C ASP A 166 23.89 10.37 -12.26
N ASP A 167 24.48 9.64 -11.33
CA ASP A 167 25.15 8.37 -11.62
C ASP A 167 24.19 7.23 -11.93
N LEU A 168 22.91 7.38 -11.62
CA LEU A 168 21.85 6.40 -11.90
C LEU A 168 21.39 6.46 -13.37
N VAL A 169 21.60 7.60 -14.06
CA VAL A 169 21.15 7.81 -15.45
C VAL A 169 21.78 6.79 -16.38
N GLY A 170 20.95 6.13 -17.17
CA GLY A 170 21.39 5.13 -18.17
C GLY A 170 21.85 3.80 -17.60
N LYS A 171 21.66 3.52 -16.31
CA LYS A 171 22.05 2.27 -15.66
C LYS A 171 21.04 1.15 -15.86
N THR A 172 21.51 -0.08 -15.72
CA THR A 172 20.66 -1.26 -15.58
C THR A 172 20.33 -1.44 -14.09
N ILE A 173 19.06 -1.32 -13.75
CA ILE A 173 18.56 -1.28 -12.37
C ILE A 173 17.74 -2.53 -12.10
N GLY A 174 18.15 -3.34 -11.12
CA GLY A 174 17.36 -4.45 -10.60
C GLY A 174 16.36 -3.97 -9.55
N VAL A 175 15.12 -4.47 -9.59
CA VAL A 175 14.05 -4.10 -8.65
C VAL A 175 13.13 -5.27 -8.38
N GLN A 176 12.36 -5.21 -7.30
CA GLN A 176 11.21 -6.10 -7.14
C GLN A 176 9.98 -5.50 -7.84
N LEU A 177 9.30 -6.30 -8.64
CA LEU A 177 8.16 -5.91 -9.46
C LEU A 177 7.01 -5.31 -8.62
N GLY A 178 6.53 -4.14 -9.03
CA GLY A 178 5.37 -3.46 -8.44
C GLY A 178 5.64 -2.77 -7.11
N THR A 179 6.91 -2.64 -6.69
CA THR A 179 7.32 -1.84 -5.53
C THR A 179 7.52 -0.37 -5.89
N THR A 180 7.67 0.49 -4.89
CA THR A 180 8.03 1.90 -5.11
C THR A 180 9.45 2.01 -5.68
N GLY A 181 10.36 1.10 -5.34
CA GLY A 181 11.67 1.00 -5.97
C GLY A 181 11.60 0.71 -7.48
N ASP A 182 10.64 -0.11 -7.92
CA ASP A 182 10.39 -0.36 -9.36
C ASP A 182 9.89 0.93 -10.05
N PHE A 183 8.97 1.66 -9.44
CA PHE A 183 8.46 2.92 -10.01
C PHE A 183 9.56 3.98 -10.07
N LEU A 184 10.35 4.15 -9.01
CA LEU A 184 11.50 5.07 -9.00
C LEU A 184 12.50 4.73 -10.11
N ALA A 185 12.82 3.44 -10.30
CA ALA A 185 13.74 3.01 -11.34
C ALA A 185 13.23 3.34 -12.75
N GLN A 186 11.92 3.23 -12.98
CA GLN A 186 11.29 3.57 -14.27
C GLN A 186 11.34 5.07 -14.58
N ASP A 187 11.35 5.92 -13.56
CA ASP A 187 11.41 7.39 -13.70
C ASP A 187 12.85 7.90 -13.92
N ILE A 188 13.88 7.07 -13.72
CA ILE A 188 15.28 7.45 -13.96
C ILE A 188 15.56 7.50 -15.46
N GLU A 189 16.05 8.64 -15.95
CA GLU A 189 16.31 8.87 -17.37
C GLU A 189 17.27 7.86 -17.98
N GLY A 190 16.84 7.20 -19.05
CA GLY A 190 17.64 6.27 -19.82
C GLY A 190 17.97 4.95 -19.10
N SER A 191 17.39 4.69 -17.93
CA SER A 191 17.57 3.42 -17.21
C SER A 191 17.02 2.23 -18.00
N THR A 192 17.59 1.05 -17.74
CA THR A 192 17.02 -0.23 -18.14
C THR A 192 16.58 -0.95 -16.87
N VAL A 193 15.28 -1.10 -16.67
CA VAL A 193 14.75 -1.74 -15.46
C VAL A 193 14.59 -3.23 -15.66
N SER A 194 15.18 -4.02 -14.74
CA SER A 194 15.03 -5.47 -14.64
C SER A 194 14.19 -5.78 -13.40
N SER A 195 12.91 -6.09 -13.61
CA SER A 195 11.97 -6.36 -12.53
C SER A 195 11.84 -7.86 -12.26
N TYR A 196 11.92 -8.25 -10.99
CA TYR A 196 11.86 -9.62 -10.49
C TYR A 196 10.70 -9.80 -9.52
N ASN A 197 10.17 -11.01 -9.41
CA ASN A 197 9.16 -11.30 -8.39
C ASN A 197 9.70 -11.18 -6.96
N LYS A 198 11.02 -11.37 -6.78
CA LYS A 198 11.71 -11.35 -5.49
C LYS A 198 12.87 -10.36 -5.50
N ALA A 199 13.02 -9.59 -4.43
CA ALA A 199 14.16 -8.67 -4.29
C ALA A 199 15.50 -9.39 -4.31
N VAL A 200 15.60 -10.60 -3.74
CA VAL A 200 16.82 -11.42 -3.74
C VAL A 200 17.28 -11.79 -5.15
N ASP A 201 16.37 -11.96 -6.11
CA ASP A 201 16.74 -12.26 -7.49
C ASP A 201 17.38 -11.04 -8.17
N ALA A 202 16.92 -9.82 -7.87
CA ALA A 202 17.57 -8.59 -8.32
C ALA A 202 19.00 -8.48 -7.76
N VAL A 203 19.21 -8.80 -6.47
CA VAL A 203 20.54 -8.81 -5.84
C VAL A 203 21.43 -9.89 -6.45
N ASN A 204 20.90 -11.08 -6.72
CA ASN A 204 21.64 -12.14 -7.40
C ASN A 204 22.10 -11.71 -8.81
N ASP A 205 21.30 -10.95 -9.53
CA ASP A 205 21.69 -10.43 -10.84
C ASP A 205 22.75 -9.34 -10.73
N LEU A 206 22.69 -8.49 -9.69
CA LEU A 206 23.76 -7.54 -9.37
C LEU A 206 25.09 -8.26 -9.10
N LEU A 207 25.10 -9.28 -8.24
CA LEU A 207 26.28 -10.10 -7.93
C LEU A 207 26.87 -10.81 -9.15
N ASN A 208 26.04 -11.12 -10.16
CA ASN A 208 26.46 -11.72 -11.41
C ASN A 208 26.83 -10.67 -12.50
N GLY A 209 26.84 -9.38 -12.17
CA GLY A 209 27.18 -8.29 -13.10
C GLY A 209 26.18 -8.10 -14.25
N ARG A 210 24.88 -8.47 -14.05
CA ARG A 210 23.81 -8.28 -15.03
C ARG A 210 23.03 -7.00 -14.81
N SER A 211 23.11 -6.41 -13.62
CA SER A 211 22.65 -5.06 -13.30
C SER A 211 23.78 -4.24 -12.69
N ASP A 212 23.67 -2.92 -12.79
CA ASP A 212 24.66 -1.97 -12.24
C ASP A 212 24.36 -1.68 -10.77
N LEU A 213 23.09 -1.74 -10.39
CA LEU A 213 22.58 -1.46 -9.04
C LEU A 213 21.22 -2.13 -8.81
N VAL A 214 20.81 -2.17 -7.53
CA VAL A 214 19.45 -2.55 -7.12
C VAL A 214 18.85 -1.41 -6.29
N ILE A 215 17.58 -1.08 -6.52
CA ILE A 215 16.80 -0.19 -5.65
C ILE A 215 15.85 -1.05 -4.82
N VAL A 216 15.96 -0.95 -3.50
CA VAL A 216 15.13 -1.66 -2.52
C VAL A 216 15.16 -0.90 -1.21
N ASP A 217 14.16 -1.12 -0.35
CA ASP A 217 14.08 -0.44 0.94
C ASP A 217 15.28 -0.68 1.84
N LYS A 218 15.55 0.29 2.73
CA LYS A 218 16.73 0.33 3.62
C LYS A 218 17.02 -0.98 4.33
N ASN A 219 16.03 -1.53 5.04
CA ASN A 219 16.30 -2.67 5.91
C ASN A 219 16.63 -3.94 5.12
N PRO A 220 15.88 -4.33 4.07
CA PRO A 220 16.31 -5.39 3.17
C PRO A 220 17.66 -5.12 2.50
N ALA A 221 17.94 -3.87 2.09
CA ALA A 221 19.24 -3.52 1.52
C ALA A 221 20.40 -3.80 2.48
N LEU A 222 20.23 -3.42 3.76
CA LEU A 222 21.23 -3.69 4.81
C LEU A 222 21.40 -5.18 5.07
N VAL A 223 20.30 -5.95 5.09
CA VAL A 223 20.35 -7.41 5.24
C VAL A 223 21.13 -8.02 4.07
N PHE A 224 20.82 -7.67 2.82
CA PHE A 224 21.53 -8.19 1.65
C PHE A 224 23.00 -7.77 1.64
N ALA A 225 23.32 -6.52 1.97
CA ALA A 225 24.72 -6.08 2.08
C ALA A 225 25.48 -6.82 3.20
N GLY A 226 24.80 -7.12 4.31
CA GLY A 226 25.37 -7.94 5.39
C GLY A 226 25.62 -9.40 4.99
N MET A 227 24.82 -9.96 4.05
CA MET A 227 25.03 -11.30 3.52
C MET A 227 26.24 -11.38 2.54
N TYR A 228 26.56 -10.29 1.85
CA TYR A 228 27.60 -10.20 0.83
C TYR A 228 28.53 -9.00 1.07
N PRO A 229 29.19 -8.90 2.25
CA PRO A 229 29.88 -7.70 2.69
C PRO A 229 31.13 -7.33 1.87
N ASP A 230 31.71 -8.30 1.16
CA ASP A 230 32.88 -8.09 0.30
C ASP A 230 32.48 -7.73 -1.16
N ASP A 231 31.21 -7.97 -1.54
CA ASP A 231 30.76 -7.87 -2.93
C ASP A 231 29.91 -6.63 -3.18
N VAL A 232 29.09 -6.20 -2.20
CA VAL A 232 28.16 -5.09 -2.37
C VAL A 232 28.12 -4.15 -1.16
N VAL A 233 27.67 -2.92 -1.39
CA VAL A 233 27.40 -1.91 -0.36
C VAL A 233 26.00 -1.34 -0.55
N ALA A 234 25.31 -1.03 0.57
CA ALA A 234 24.04 -0.35 0.57
C ALA A 234 24.26 1.15 0.82
N LEU A 235 23.77 1.99 -0.07
CA LEU A 235 23.89 3.44 -0.02
C LEU A 235 22.55 4.05 0.36
N ASP A 236 22.60 5.09 1.20
CA ASP A 236 21.39 5.80 1.66
C ASP A 236 20.68 6.50 0.49
N GLY A 237 19.39 6.22 0.31
CA GLY A 237 18.58 6.81 -0.74
C GLY A 237 18.46 8.34 -0.69
N ALA A 238 18.66 8.95 0.48
CA ALA A 238 18.69 10.39 0.61
C ALA A 238 19.81 11.04 -0.26
N GLN A 239 20.90 10.31 -0.53
CA GLN A 239 21.97 10.77 -1.44
C GLN A 239 21.49 10.88 -2.88
N PHE A 240 20.44 10.13 -3.24
CA PHE A 240 19.84 10.07 -4.56
C PHE A 240 18.56 10.90 -4.67
N GLY A 241 18.15 11.57 -3.57
CA GLY A 241 16.95 12.38 -3.51
C GLY A 241 15.66 11.58 -3.32
N PHE A 242 15.74 10.35 -2.81
CA PHE A 242 14.58 9.54 -2.50
C PHE A 242 13.92 10.02 -1.21
N ASP A 243 12.60 10.14 -1.24
CA ASP A 243 11.79 10.61 -0.13
C ASP A 243 11.53 9.50 0.91
N VAL A 244 11.09 9.91 2.10
CA VAL A 244 10.60 8.99 3.14
C VAL A 244 9.23 8.47 2.73
N GLU A 245 9.03 7.17 2.88
CA GLU A 245 7.80 6.44 2.61
C GLU A 245 7.16 5.94 3.91
N ASN A 246 5.88 5.58 3.86
CA ASN A 246 5.18 5.04 5.01
C ASN A 246 4.61 3.65 4.71
N TYR A 247 4.94 2.64 5.53
CA TYR A 247 4.27 1.35 5.45
C TYR A 247 2.97 1.35 6.23
N ALA A 248 1.94 0.76 5.63
CA ALA A 248 0.65 0.56 6.26
C ALA A 248 0.00 -0.75 5.80
N ILE A 249 -1.01 -1.19 6.56
CA ILE A 249 -1.80 -2.39 6.23
C ILE A 249 -2.84 -1.99 5.20
N ALA A 250 -2.79 -2.63 4.02
CA ALA A 250 -3.79 -2.42 2.97
C ALA A 250 -5.03 -3.28 3.21
N MET A 251 -6.21 -2.72 2.96
CA MET A 251 -7.51 -3.33 3.24
C MET A 251 -8.57 -2.96 2.21
N PRO A 252 -9.73 -3.64 2.18
CA PRO A 252 -10.80 -3.33 1.25
C PRO A 252 -11.24 -1.88 1.33
N LYS A 253 -11.53 -1.30 0.17
CA LYS A 253 -11.96 0.08 0.04
C LYS A 253 -13.30 0.30 0.73
N GLY A 254 -13.37 1.31 1.62
CA GLY A 254 -14.59 1.76 2.27
C GLY A 254 -15.00 0.96 3.52
N ASP A 255 -14.22 -0.04 3.97
CA ASP A 255 -14.48 -0.75 5.22
C ASP A 255 -13.93 0.03 6.43
N ALA A 256 -14.71 1.01 6.87
CA ALA A 256 -14.34 1.86 8.00
C ALA A 256 -14.27 1.09 9.34
N GLU A 257 -15.01 -0.01 9.50
CA GLU A 257 -15.00 -0.79 10.73
C GLU A 257 -13.70 -1.59 10.85
N LEU A 258 -13.29 -2.27 9.78
CA LEU A 258 -12.00 -2.96 9.71
C LEU A 258 -10.84 -1.98 9.92
N ALA A 259 -10.87 -0.82 9.24
CA ALA A 259 -9.87 0.23 9.41
C ALA A 259 -9.77 0.72 10.86
N ASN A 260 -10.90 0.99 11.50
CA ASN A 260 -10.95 1.41 12.89
C ASN A 260 -10.46 0.32 13.85
N ALA A 261 -10.83 -0.94 13.63
CA ALA A 261 -10.39 -2.06 14.45
C ALA A 261 -8.86 -2.20 14.40
N ILE A 262 -8.27 -2.21 13.20
CA ILE A 262 -6.82 -2.30 13.00
C ILE A 262 -6.09 -1.09 13.60
N ASN A 263 -6.56 0.14 13.33
CA ASN A 263 -5.91 1.36 13.84
C ASN A 263 -5.97 1.44 15.38
N ASN A 264 -7.08 1.05 15.98
CA ASN A 264 -7.18 1.00 17.44
C ASN A 264 -6.21 -0.05 18.01
N ALA A 265 -6.11 -1.23 17.39
CA ALA A 265 -5.17 -2.26 17.82
C ALA A 265 -3.71 -1.77 17.73
N ILE A 266 -3.30 -1.13 16.61
CA ILE A 266 -1.96 -0.53 16.45
C ILE A 266 -1.69 0.49 17.57
N LYS A 267 -2.66 1.36 17.85
CA LYS A 267 -2.55 2.37 18.91
C LYS A 267 -2.40 1.74 20.29
N GLU A 268 -3.15 0.68 20.59
CA GLU A 268 -3.05 -0.04 21.86
C GLU A 268 -1.70 -0.75 22.00
N LEU A 269 -1.20 -1.40 20.93
CA LEU A 269 0.11 -2.07 20.93
C LEU A 269 1.27 -1.06 21.13
N LYS A 270 1.15 0.15 20.56
CA LYS A 270 2.10 1.25 20.83
C LYS A 270 1.99 1.73 22.28
N ALA A 271 0.78 1.84 22.83
CA ALA A 271 0.56 2.33 24.20
C ALA A 271 1.02 1.35 25.29
N ASP A 272 0.90 0.04 25.08
CA ASP A 272 1.33 -0.98 26.04
C ASP A 272 2.79 -1.44 25.87
N GLY A 273 3.51 -0.89 24.89
CA GLY A 273 4.92 -1.18 24.62
C GLY A 273 5.16 -2.50 23.87
N THR A 274 4.12 -3.19 23.42
CA THR A 274 4.27 -4.41 22.59
C THR A 274 4.89 -4.08 21.25
N PHE A 275 4.44 -2.98 20.62
CA PHE A 275 4.99 -2.52 19.34
C PHE A 275 6.51 -2.28 19.43
N ASP A 276 6.98 -1.56 20.46
CA ASP A 276 8.39 -1.26 20.65
C ASP A 276 9.24 -2.52 20.87
N LYS A 277 8.67 -3.54 21.53
CA LYS A 277 9.34 -4.84 21.68
C LYS A 277 9.52 -5.56 20.35
N LEU A 278 8.50 -5.52 19.49
CA LEU A 278 8.59 -6.11 18.15
C LEU A 278 9.63 -5.38 17.29
N VAL A 279 9.69 -4.04 17.36
CA VAL A 279 10.72 -3.26 16.67
C VAL A 279 12.12 -3.65 17.16
N ALA A 280 12.32 -3.73 18.47
CA ALA A 280 13.61 -4.12 19.06
C ALA A 280 14.02 -5.54 18.67
N GLU A 281 13.07 -6.48 18.62
CA GLU A 281 13.31 -7.88 18.29
C GLU A 281 13.67 -8.10 16.83
N TYR A 282 12.86 -7.55 15.92
CA TYR A 282 12.96 -7.86 14.48
C TYR A 282 13.76 -6.82 13.68
N ILE A 283 13.63 -5.54 14.01
CA ILE A 283 14.24 -4.47 13.22
C ILE A 283 15.62 -4.08 13.75
N GLU A 284 15.72 -3.82 15.07
CA GLU A 284 16.99 -3.40 15.68
C GLU A 284 17.94 -4.56 15.91
N GLY A 285 17.41 -5.75 16.18
CA GLY A 285 18.16 -6.98 16.37
C GLY A 285 18.75 -7.59 15.10
N SER A 286 18.35 -7.11 13.92
CA SER A 286 18.78 -7.58 12.60
C SER A 286 19.96 -6.80 12.02
N ASN A 287 20.46 -5.75 12.70
CA ASN A 287 21.56 -4.89 12.26
C ASN A 287 22.91 -5.32 12.81
#